data_18d1ec7e1c716fd65679f33e0dd1653a
#
_entry.id   18d1ec7e1c716fd65679f33e0dd1653a
#
_cell.length_a   1.000
_cell.length_b   1.000
_cell.length_c   1.000
_cell.angle_alpha   90.00
_cell.angle_beta   90.00
_cell.angle_gamma   90.00
#
_symmetry.space_group_name_H-M   'P 1'
#
loop_
_entity.id
_entity.type
_entity.pdbx_description
1 polymer ?
#
loop_
_entity_poly.entity_id
_entity_poly.type
_entity_poly.pdbx_seq_one_letter_code
_entity_poly.pdbx_strand_id
1 'polypeptide(L)'
;MLKLDEKGLIPAIIQDVETGEVLMLGYMSEESLRKTWKTGQVWFYSRSRQELWHKGETSGNYLILQEIWKDCDEDTLLLKVKPAGPVCHTGNRTCFFRQLKPAD
;
A
#
# COMPACT_ATOMS: atom_id res chain seq x y z
N MET A 1 -0.60 -2.12 19.83
CA MET A 1 -0.48 -3.37 19.04
C MET A 1 -1.48 -3.34 17.90
N LEU A 2 -1.05 -3.71 16.70
CA LEU A 2 -1.94 -3.66 15.53
C LEU A 2 -3.05 -4.70 15.63
N LYS A 3 -4.25 -4.29 15.20
CA LYS A 3 -5.43 -5.17 15.16
C LYS A 3 -5.59 -5.69 13.74
N LEU A 4 -5.14 -6.91 13.53
CA LEU A 4 -5.29 -7.60 12.25
C LEU A 4 -6.67 -8.26 12.18
N ASP A 5 -7.18 -8.46 10.96
CA ASP A 5 -8.44 -9.18 10.79
C ASP A 5 -8.25 -10.67 11.05
N GLU A 6 -9.32 -11.46 10.89
CA GLU A 6 -9.28 -12.91 11.15
C GLU A 6 -8.31 -13.67 10.24
N LYS A 7 -7.91 -13.06 9.12
CA LYS A 7 -6.93 -13.64 8.20
C LYS A 7 -5.52 -13.14 8.45
N GLY A 8 -5.33 -12.32 9.48
CA GLY A 8 -4.03 -11.75 9.82
C GLY A 8 -3.62 -10.59 8.93
N LEU A 9 -4.59 -9.87 8.34
CA LEU A 9 -4.33 -8.78 7.42
C LEU A 9 -4.82 -7.44 7.97
N ILE A 10 -4.17 -6.36 7.50
CA ILE A 10 -4.52 -5.00 7.86
C ILE A 10 -4.47 -4.16 6.58
N PRO A 11 -5.50 -3.30 6.34
CA PRO A 11 -5.45 -2.42 5.18
C PRO A 11 -4.39 -1.35 5.34
N ALA A 12 -3.74 -1.01 4.24
CA ALA A 12 -2.68 -0.01 4.20
C ALA A 12 -2.96 0.98 3.08
N ILE A 13 -3.13 2.24 3.45
CA ILE A 13 -3.31 3.35 2.53
C ILE A 13 -1.91 3.83 2.15
N ILE A 14 -1.66 4.00 0.85
CA ILE A 14 -0.37 4.46 0.35
C ILE A 14 -0.53 5.89 -0.14
N GLN A 15 0.31 6.78 0.38
CA GLN A 15 0.26 8.21 0.10
C GLN A 15 1.63 8.70 -0.34
N ASP A 16 1.66 9.56 -1.36
CA ASP A 16 2.89 10.22 -1.80
C ASP A 16 3.32 11.22 -0.72
N VAL A 17 4.53 11.06 -0.19
CA VAL A 17 5.02 11.90 0.91
C VAL A 17 5.23 13.35 0.47
N GLU A 18 5.48 13.59 -0.82
CA GLU A 18 5.75 14.93 -1.32
C GLU A 18 4.49 15.68 -1.74
N THR A 19 3.55 15.01 -2.39
CA THR A 19 2.34 15.67 -2.91
C THR A 19 1.12 15.52 -2.01
N GLY A 20 1.12 14.52 -1.12
CA GLY A 20 -0.05 14.18 -0.32
C GLY A 20 -1.08 13.36 -1.07
N GLU A 21 -0.83 13.02 -2.33
CA GLU A 21 -1.78 12.26 -3.14
C GLU A 21 -1.92 10.84 -2.63
N VAL A 22 -3.16 10.36 -2.50
CA VAL A 22 -3.43 8.96 -2.17
C VAL A 22 -3.24 8.12 -3.42
N LEU A 23 -2.37 7.13 -3.36
CA LEU A 23 -1.94 6.37 -4.54
C LEU A 23 -2.65 5.04 -4.71
N MET A 24 -2.85 4.30 -3.63
CA MET A 24 -3.53 3.00 -3.66
C MET A 24 -3.86 2.55 -2.26
N LEU A 25 -4.62 1.46 -2.16
CA LEU A 25 -4.82 0.73 -0.93
C LEU A 25 -4.46 -0.73 -1.18
N GLY A 26 -3.70 -1.32 -0.27
CA GLY A 26 -3.37 -2.74 -0.31
C GLY A 26 -3.53 -3.34 1.07
N TYR A 27 -3.29 -4.65 1.18
CA TYR A 27 -3.36 -5.35 2.45
C TYR A 27 -1.98 -5.84 2.85
N MET A 28 -1.68 -5.80 4.14
CA MET A 28 -0.40 -6.23 4.65
C MET A 28 -0.61 -7.30 5.72
N SER A 29 0.29 -8.28 5.75
CA SER A 29 0.43 -9.24 6.84
C SER A 29 1.58 -8.79 7.73
N GLU A 30 1.76 -9.45 8.87
CA GLU A 30 2.91 -9.16 9.71
C GLU A 30 4.22 -9.37 8.94
N GLU A 31 4.27 -10.41 8.14
CA GLU A 31 5.47 -10.71 7.36
C GLU A 31 5.76 -9.64 6.31
N SER A 32 4.73 -9.19 5.56
CA SER A 32 4.93 -8.14 4.57
C SER A 32 5.35 -6.83 5.23
N LEU A 33 4.83 -6.54 6.43
CA LEU A 33 5.22 -5.35 7.18
C LEU A 33 6.69 -5.43 7.61
N ARG A 34 7.14 -6.59 8.08
CA ARG A 34 8.55 -6.79 8.43
C ARG A 34 9.45 -6.60 7.22
N LYS A 35 9.06 -7.17 6.08
CA LYS A 35 9.83 -7.01 4.83
C LYS A 35 9.87 -5.56 4.38
N THR A 36 8.77 -4.85 4.56
CA THR A 36 8.70 -3.42 4.21
C THR A 36 9.71 -2.63 5.03
N TRP A 37 9.76 -2.83 6.34
CA TRP A 37 10.74 -2.16 7.19
C TRP A 37 12.17 -2.58 6.85
N LYS A 38 12.38 -3.87 6.64
CA LYS A 38 13.73 -4.41 6.40
C LYS A 38 14.31 -3.91 5.08
N THR A 39 13.51 -3.86 4.03
CA THR A 39 13.99 -3.51 2.69
C THR A 39 13.86 -2.03 2.36
N GLY A 40 13.02 -1.29 3.09
CA GLY A 40 12.71 0.09 2.75
C GLY A 40 11.79 0.22 1.55
N GLN A 41 11.27 -0.88 1.03
CA GLN A 41 10.33 -0.90 -0.10
C GLN A 41 9.06 -1.61 0.33
N VAL A 42 7.91 -1.20 -0.23
CA VAL A 42 6.62 -1.69 0.24
C VAL A 42 6.32 -3.09 -0.28
N TRP A 43 5.98 -3.97 0.64
CA TRP A 43 5.50 -5.34 0.38
C TRP A 43 4.07 -5.44 0.86
N PHE A 44 3.23 -6.10 0.08
CA PHE A 44 1.84 -6.36 0.42
C PHE A 44 1.59 -7.86 0.53
N TYR A 45 0.39 -8.22 0.97
CA TYR A 45 -0.12 -9.57 0.87
C TYR A 45 -1.25 -9.57 -0.16
N SER A 46 -1.11 -10.40 -1.20
CA SER A 46 -2.14 -10.52 -2.23
C SER A 46 -3.22 -11.49 -1.74
N ARG A 47 -4.44 -10.97 -1.52
CA ARG A 47 -5.56 -11.80 -1.04
C ARG A 47 -6.00 -12.82 -2.09
N SER A 48 -5.97 -12.46 -3.36
CA SER A 48 -6.42 -13.34 -4.44
C SER A 48 -5.42 -14.46 -4.71
N ARG A 49 -4.12 -14.17 -4.64
CA ARG A 49 -3.06 -15.16 -4.88
C ARG A 49 -2.57 -15.82 -3.60
N GLN A 50 -2.95 -15.30 -2.44
CA GLN A 50 -2.54 -15.80 -1.13
C GLN A 50 -1.03 -15.90 -0.99
N GLU A 51 -0.33 -14.83 -1.37
CA GLU A 51 1.12 -14.76 -1.29
C GLU A 51 1.61 -13.34 -1.07
N LEU A 52 2.85 -13.21 -0.64
CA LEU A 52 3.51 -11.91 -0.51
C LEU A 52 3.71 -11.31 -1.89
N TRP A 53 3.64 -9.98 -1.95
CA TRP A 53 3.76 -9.25 -3.20
C TRP A 53 4.66 -8.03 -2.99
N HIS A 54 5.80 -8.02 -3.68
CA HIS A 54 6.72 -6.87 -3.67
C HIS A 54 6.25 -5.87 -4.73
N LYS A 55 5.67 -4.76 -4.28
CA LYS A 55 5.14 -3.75 -5.20
C LYS A 55 6.26 -3.18 -6.06
N GLY A 56 6.10 -3.24 -7.39
CA GLY A 56 7.10 -2.77 -8.35
C GLY A 56 8.03 -3.85 -8.85
N GLU A 57 7.91 -5.09 -8.37
CA GLU A 57 8.78 -6.19 -8.76
C GLU A 57 8.80 -6.42 -10.28
N THR A 58 7.64 -6.29 -10.92
CA THR A 58 7.51 -6.49 -12.37
C THR A 58 7.75 -5.20 -13.15
N SER A 59 7.18 -4.09 -12.69
CA SER A 59 7.21 -2.82 -13.41
C SER A 59 8.46 -1.99 -13.16
N GLY A 60 9.17 -2.25 -12.06
CA GLY A 60 10.27 -1.41 -11.60
C GLY A 60 9.81 -0.16 -10.85
N ASN A 61 8.50 0.05 -10.72
CA ASN A 61 7.95 1.22 -10.05
C ASN A 61 7.76 0.94 -8.57
N TYR A 62 8.87 0.83 -7.85
CA TYR A 62 8.87 0.54 -6.42
C TYR A 62 8.30 1.71 -5.62
N LEU A 63 7.82 1.39 -4.42
CA LEU A 63 7.39 2.38 -3.45
C LEU A 63 8.41 2.42 -2.32
N ILE A 64 9.14 3.53 -2.22
CA ILE A 64 10.20 3.67 -1.22
C ILE A 64 9.60 4.21 0.05
N LEU A 65 9.66 3.42 1.11
CA LEU A 65 9.04 3.76 2.39
C LEU A 65 9.70 4.97 3.03
N GLN A 66 8.89 5.92 3.50
CA GLN A 66 9.34 7.07 4.27
C GLN A 66 8.83 7.00 5.71
N GLU A 67 7.53 6.78 5.89
CA GLU A 67 6.89 6.78 7.21
C GLU A 67 5.74 5.78 7.21
N ILE A 68 5.50 5.19 8.37
CA ILE A 68 4.31 4.36 8.61
C ILE A 68 3.58 4.91 9.82
N TRP A 69 2.28 5.16 9.65
CA TRP A 69 1.39 5.64 10.71
C TRP A 69 0.28 4.63 10.91
N LYS A 70 -0.17 4.46 12.14
CA LYS A 70 -1.35 3.65 12.44
C LYS A 70 -2.47 4.59 12.88
N ASP A 71 -3.72 4.21 12.61
CA ASP A 71 -4.84 5.05 12.97
C ASP A 71 -5.21 4.89 14.46
N CYS A 72 -6.25 5.62 14.90
CA CYS A 72 -6.56 5.74 16.33
C CYS A 72 -6.93 4.42 17.00
N ASP A 73 -7.53 3.48 16.28
CA ASP A 73 -7.89 2.16 16.81
C ASP A 73 -6.98 1.04 16.32
N GLU A 74 -5.88 1.40 15.65
CA GLU A 74 -4.80 0.49 15.24
C GLU A 74 -5.23 -0.61 14.28
N ASP A 75 -6.25 -0.37 13.46
CA ASP A 75 -6.73 -1.34 12.47
C ASP A 75 -6.51 -0.92 11.03
N THR A 76 -5.79 0.18 10.79
CA THR A 76 -5.45 0.67 9.45
C THR A 76 -4.09 1.34 9.49
N LEU A 77 -3.30 1.16 8.43
CA LEU A 77 -2.00 1.79 8.30
C LEU A 77 -2.02 2.85 7.22
N LEU A 78 -1.22 3.89 7.41
CA LEU A 78 -0.93 4.88 6.39
C LEU A 78 0.57 4.85 6.13
N LEU A 79 0.96 4.50 4.91
CA LEU A 79 2.36 4.47 4.50
C LEU A 79 2.63 5.66 3.60
N LYS A 80 3.55 6.53 4.02
CA LYS A 80 4.00 7.65 3.19
C LYS A 80 5.23 7.20 2.45
N VAL A 81 5.21 7.33 1.13
CA VAL A 81 6.22 6.76 0.25
C VAL A 81 6.70 7.76 -0.81
N LYS A 82 7.84 7.45 -1.41
CA LYS A 82 8.30 8.08 -2.67
C LYS A 82 8.12 7.05 -3.77
N PRO A 83 7.13 7.25 -4.67
CA PRO A 83 6.95 6.30 -5.77
C PRO A 83 8.03 6.50 -6.83
N ALA A 84 8.59 5.39 -7.35
CA ALA A 84 9.59 5.44 -8.39
C ALA A 84 9.00 5.74 -9.78
N GLY A 85 7.68 5.60 -9.91
CA GLY A 85 6.96 5.85 -11.15
C GLY A 85 5.48 5.64 -10.94
N PRO A 86 4.69 5.51 -12.03
CA PRO A 86 3.24 5.28 -11.91
C PRO A 86 2.93 4.08 -11.03
N VAL A 87 1.97 4.24 -10.13
CA VAL A 87 1.67 3.23 -9.11
C VAL A 87 0.70 2.17 -9.63
N CYS A 88 -0.29 2.59 -10.43
CA CYS A 88 -1.30 1.67 -10.95
C CYS A 88 -0.74 0.83 -12.10
N HIS A 89 -1.16 -0.45 -12.16
CA HIS A 89 -0.74 -1.34 -13.25
C HIS A 89 -1.23 -0.85 -14.63
N THR A 90 -2.22 0.06 -14.65
CA THR A 90 -2.71 0.67 -15.89
C THR A 90 -1.77 1.75 -16.44
N GLY A 91 -0.72 2.11 -15.69
CA GLY A 91 0.18 3.19 -16.05
C GLY A 91 -0.21 4.54 -15.49
N ASN A 92 -1.31 4.63 -14.75
CA ASN A 92 -1.71 5.87 -14.09
C ASN A 92 -0.91 6.09 -12.82
N ARG A 93 -0.68 7.36 -12.49
CA ARG A 93 0.09 7.74 -11.31
C ARG A 93 -0.54 7.19 -10.03
N THR A 94 -1.86 7.26 -9.91
CA THR A 94 -2.62 6.74 -8.78
C THR A 94 -3.65 5.72 -9.28
N CYS A 95 -4.03 4.80 -8.41
CA CYS A 95 -5.11 3.86 -8.72
C CYS A 95 -6.48 4.54 -8.69
N PHE A 96 -6.57 5.72 -8.08
CA PHE A 96 -7.83 6.46 -7.92
C PHE A 96 -7.95 7.54 -8.99
N PHE A 97 -8.16 7.13 -10.24
CA PHE A 97 -8.23 8.05 -11.37
C PHE A 97 -9.62 8.16 -12.02
N ARG A 98 -10.61 7.44 -11.49
CA ARG A 98 -11.99 7.50 -11.97
C ARG A 98 -12.92 7.90 -10.84
N GLN A 99 -13.68 8.96 -11.06
CA GLN A 99 -14.62 9.43 -10.06
C GLN A 99 -15.93 8.63 -10.14
N LEU A 100 -16.39 8.12 -9.00
CA LEU A 100 -17.70 7.49 -8.89
C LEU A 100 -18.73 8.60 -8.72
N LYS A 101 -19.79 8.54 -9.53
CA LYS A 101 -20.88 9.53 -9.48
C LYS A 101 -22.18 8.85 -9.05
N PRO A 102 -23.18 9.63 -8.53
CA PRO A 102 -24.40 9.03 -7.99
C PRO A 102 -25.16 8.14 -8.98
N ALA A 103 -25.00 8.35 -10.30
CA ALA A 103 -25.66 7.56 -11.33
C ALA A 103 -24.86 6.34 -11.79
N ASP A 104 -23.67 6.13 -11.28
CA ASP A 104 -22.79 5.02 -11.69
C ASP A 104 -23.26 3.67 -11.16
#